data_7e87be0ec89782361679788c80efc65e
#
_entry.id   7e87be0ec89782361679788c80efc65e
#
_cell.length_a   1.000
_cell.length_b   1.000
_cell.length_c   1.000
_cell.angle_alpha   90.00
_cell.angle_beta   90.00
_cell.angle_gamma   90.00
#
_symmetry.space_group_name_H-M   'P 1'
#
loop_
_entity.id
_entity.type
_entity.pdbx_description
1 polymer ?
#
loop_
_entity_poly.entity_id
_entity_poly.type
_entity_poly.pdbx_seq_one_letter_code
_entity_poly.pdbx_strand_id
1 'polypeptide(L)'
;MAVIFKSRQEIAGLREAGRVVAETYDVLRPYVVPGTSTAELDTIAEDYIRSRGATPIYKGYGAHPARNGQPAVPPFPGTICASVNEVICHGIPNFDKILREGDIIGVDIGVLYKGWVGDSCVTFPVGTLGEQAQLLMDVAKQCMELGIEQARANKQLGDIGAAIQTHAEAHGFSVVRDLVGHGVGRSLHEDPQVLHFGKAGTGTRLRPGMVFTIEPMINAGAYATKTLSDQWTICTKDGSLSAQFEHTLAITDGAPEILTLP
;
A
#
# COMPACT_ATOMS: atom_id res chain seq x y z
N MET A 1 18.80 -7.23 5.42
CA MET A 1 19.55 -7.46 4.14
C MET A 1 20.16 -6.15 3.67
N ALA A 2 21.04 -6.12 2.69
CA ALA A 2 21.58 -4.86 2.17
C ALA A 2 20.65 -4.27 1.11
N VAL A 3 20.53 -2.95 1.06
CA VAL A 3 19.77 -2.25 0.02
C VAL A 3 20.31 -2.59 -1.37
N ILE A 4 19.44 -3.03 -2.27
CA ILE A 4 19.79 -3.38 -3.66
C ILE A 4 19.54 -2.16 -4.55
N PHE A 5 20.62 -1.64 -5.14
CA PHE A 5 20.52 -0.54 -6.10
C PHE A 5 20.15 -1.07 -7.47
N LYS A 6 19.10 -0.53 -8.06
CA LYS A 6 18.59 -0.93 -9.38
C LYS A 6 19.25 -0.09 -10.48
N SER A 7 19.66 -0.75 -11.55
CA SER A 7 20.09 -0.10 -12.79
C SER A 7 18.88 0.54 -13.50
N ARG A 8 19.15 1.43 -14.46
CA ARG A 8 18.09 2.04 -15.30
C ARG A 8 17.24 0.99 -16.03
N GLN A 9 17.84 -0.11 -16.47
CA GLN A 9 17.13 -1.20 -17.14
C GLN A 9 16.19 -1.95 -16.16
N GLU A 10 16.62 -2.17 -14.94
CA GLU A 10 15.82 -2.80 -13.89
C GLU A 10 14.66 -1.90 -13.46
N ILE A 11 14.89 -0.58 -13.31
CA ILE A 11 13.83 0.40 -13.04
C ILE A 11 12.81 0.42 -14.19
N ALA A 12 13.25 0.29 -15.45
CA ALA A 12 12.33 0.17 -16.58
C ALA A 12 11.44 -1.09 -16.48
N GLY A 13 12.00 -2.21 -16.02
CA GLY A 13 11.21 -3.44 -15.78
C GLY A 13 10.19 -3.28 -14.64
N LEU A 14 10.59 -2.62 -13.55
CA LEU A 14 9.70 -2.29 -12.43
C LEU A 14 8.56 -1.36 -12.86
N ARG A 15 8.85 -0.37 -13.72
CA ARG A 15 7.84 0.53 -14.28
C ARG A 15 6.82 -0.23 -15.15
N GLU A 16 7.26 -1.22 -15.95
CA GLU A 16 6.33 -2.06 -16.71
C GLU A 16 5.40 -2.87 -15.79
N ALA A 17 5.91 -3.39 -14.65
CA ALA A 17 5.09 -4.08 -13.67
C ALA A 17 4.14 -3.10 -12.94
N GLY A 18 4.62 -1.94 -12.54
CA GLY A 18 3.82 -0.89 -11.93
C GLY A 18 2.72 -0.36 -12.83
N ARG A 19 2.95 -0.30 -14.16
CA ARG A 19 1.89 0.05 -15.12
C ARG A 19 0.74 -0.95 -15.11
N VAL A 20 1.01 -2.26 -14.98
CA VAL A 20 -0.06 -3.27 -14.88
C VAL A 20 -0.91 -3.03 -13.64
N VAL A 21 -0.30 -2.64 -12.50
CA VAL A 21 -1.03 -2.26 -11.28
C VAL A 21 -1.91 -1.04 -11.53
N ALA A 22 -1.35 0.03 -12.11
CA ALA A 22 -2.09 1.26 -12.40
C ALA A 22 -3.28 1.03 -13.33
N GLU A 23 -3.09 0.26 -14.40
CA GLU A 23 -4.15 -0.13 -15.34
C GLU A 23 -5.23 -0.99 -14.67
N THR A 24 -4.87 -1.82 -13.67
CA THR A 24 -5.84 -2.61 -12.90
C THR A 24 -6.77 -1.71 -12.10
N TYR A 25 -6.29 -0.61 -11.52
CA TYR A 25 -7.16 0.36 -10.84
C TYR A 25 -8.16 1.01 -11.79
N ASP A 26 -7.75 1.35 -13.01
CA ASP A 26 -8.67 1.94 -13.99
C ASP A 26 -9.79 0.96 -14.36
N VAL A 27 -9.47 -0.34 -14.46
CA VAL A 27 -10.47 -1.40 -14.68
C VAL A 27 -11.40 -1.56 -13.48
N LEU A 28 -10.89 -1.49 -12.25
CA LEU A 28 -11.69 -1.67 -11.03
C LEU A 28 -12.60 -0.48 -10.73
N ARG A 29 -12.16 0.74 -11.04
CA ARG A 29 -12.84 2.00 -10.68
C ARG A 29 -14.36 2.01 -10.95
N PRO A 30 -14.87 1.56 -12.12
CA PRO A 30 -16.32 1.56 -12.39
C PRO A 30 -17.11 0.57 -11.51
N TYR A 31 -16.45 -0.40 -10.89
CA TYR A 31 -17.07 -1.44 -10.07
C TYR A 31 -17.01 -1.13 -8.57
N VAL A 32 -16.28 -0.09 -8.15
CA VAL A 32 -16.24 0.34 -6.75
C VAL A 32 -17.48 1.19 -6.46
N VAL A 33 -18.60 0.52 -6.34
CA VAL A 33 -19.93 1.13 -6.14
C VAL A 33 -20.73 0.38 -5.06
N PRO A 34 -21.72 1.01 -4.43
CA PRO A 34 -22.60 0.32 -3.48
C PRO A 34 -23.23 -0.93 -4.11
N GLY A 35 -23.23 -2.03 -3.38
CA GLY A 35 -23.75 -3.32 -3.81
C GLY A 35 -22.72 -4.30 -4.36
N THR A 36 -21.52 -3.86 -4.73
CA THR A 36 -20.44 -4.74 -5.15
C THR A 36 -19.77 -5.39 -3.94
N SER A 37 -19.49 -6.68 -3.99
CA SER A 37 -18.70 -7.36 -2.97
C SER A 37 -17.20 -7.19 -3.21
N THR A 38 -16.41 -7.28 -2.13
CA THR A 38 -14.94 -7.22 -2.26
C THR A 38 -14.38 -8.40 -3.03
N ALA A 39 -15.04 -9.57 -3.02
CA ALA A 39 -14.65 -10.74 -3.80
C ALA A 39 -14.92 -10.56 -5.30
N GLU A 40 -15.96 -9.82 -5.71
CA GLU A 40 -16.17 -9.45 -7.12
C GLU A 40 -15.03 -8.56 -7.63
N LEU A 41 -14.59 -7.56 -6.82
CA LEU A 41 -13.43 -6.74 -7.17
C LEU A 41 -12.15 -7.58 -7.30
N ASP A 42 -11.94 -8.55 -6.40
CA ASP A 42 -10.81 -9.50 -6.45
C ASP A 42 -10.80 -10.30 -7.75
N THR A 43 -11.97 -10.81 -8.16
CA THR A 43 -12.13 -11.57 -9.39
C THR A 43 -11.82 -10.73 -10.64
N ILE A 44 -12.35 -9.50 -10.70
CA ILE A 44 -12.11 -8.57 -11.81
C ILE A 44 -10.62 -8.22 -11.90
N ALA A 45 -9.96 -7.97 -10.76
CA ALA A 45 -8.53 -7.70 -10.70
C ALA A 45 -7.71 -8.89 -11.19
N GLU A 46 -8.02 -10.11 -10.73
CA GLU A 46 -7.31 -11.33 -11.14
C GLU A 46 -7.42 -11.55 -12.65
N ASP A 47 -8.61 -11.44 -13.21
CA ASP A 47 -8.86 -11.62 -14.63
C ASP A 47 -8.07 -10.63 -15.47
N TYR A 48 -8.07 -9.35 -15.07
CA TYR A 48 -7.30 -8.32 -15.77
C TYR A 48 -5.79 -8.55 -15.67
N ILE A 49 -5.25 -8.75 -14.47
CA ILE A 49 -3.81 -8.98 -14.24
C ILE A 49 -3.33 -10.17 -15.09
N ARG A 50 -4.07 -11.27 -15.09
CA ARG A 50 -3.75 -12.47 -15.90
C ARG A 50 -3.83 -12.21 -17.39
N SER A 51 -4.80 -11.42 -17.84
CA SER A 51 -4.94 -11.04 -19.25
C SER A 51 -3.73 -10.25 -19.77
N ARG A 52 -3.04 -9.53 -18.87
CA ARG A 52 -1.80 -8.81 -19.18
C ARG A 52 -0.54 -9.69 -19.15
N GLY A 53 -0.69 -10.99 -18.87
CA GLY A 53 0.42 -11.93 -18.72
C GLY A 53 1.21 -11.73 -17.41
N ALA A 54 0.62 -11.05 -16.44
CA ALA A 54 1.17 -10.88 -15.10
C ALA A 54 0.58 -11.93 -14.13
N THR A 55 1.22 -12.09 -12.97
CA THR A 55 0.76 -12.99 -11.91
C THR A 55 0.46 -12.15 -10.65
N PRO A 56 -0.75 -12.27 -10.03
CA PRO A 56 -1.00 -11.70 -8.72
C PRO A 56 -0.06 -12.34 -7.69
N ILE A 57 0.62 -11.54 -6.86
CA ILE A 57 1.62 -12.09 -5.95
C ILE A 57 1.14 -12.24 -4.51
N TYR A 58 0.01 -11.63 -4.14
CA TYR A 58 -0.55 -11.80 -2.80
C TYR A 58 -1.21 -13.17 -2.62
N LYS A 59 -1.85 -13.71 -3.66
CA LYS A 59 -2.51 -15.01 -3.61
C LYS A 59 -1.50 -16.14 -3.34
N GLY A 60 -1.61 -16.75 -2.15
CA GLY A 60 -0.65 -17.75 -1.68
C GLY A 60 0.53 -17.20 -0.90
N TYR A 61 0.63 -15.89 -0.72
CA TYR A 61 1.73 -15.24 -0.01
C TYR A 61 1.72 -15.55 1.50
N GLY A 62 2.90 -15.54 2.11
CA GLY A 62 3.11 -15.48 3.56
C GLY A 62 2.76 -16.73 4.33
N ALA A 63 2.40 -17.83 3.67
CA ALA A 63 2.12 -19.10 4.35
C ALA A 63 3.34 -19.56 5.16
N HIS A 64 3.13 -19.86 6.43
CA HIS A 64 4.15 -20.54 7.23
C HIS A 64 3.52 -21.50 8.27
N PRO A 65 4.17 -22.65 8.54
CA PRO A 65 3.71 -23.57 9.57
C PRO A 65 3.86 -22.95 10.98
N ALA A 66 3.12 -23.50 11.94
CA ALA A 66 3.30 -23.13 13.34
C ALA A 66 4.77 -23.28 13.77
N ARG A 67 5.34 -22.24 14.37
CA ARG A 67 6.75 -22.20 14.75
C ARG A 67 6.94 -21.38 16.01
N ASN A 68 7.81 -21.87 16.91
CA ASN A 68 8.19 -21.16 18.15
C ASN A 68 6.99 -20.66 18.99
N GLY A 69 5.92 -21.47 19.10
CA GLY A 69 4.70 -21.11 19.85
C GLY A 69 3.76 -20.14 19.14
N GLN A 70 4.09 -19.71 17.94
CA GLN A 70 3.18 -18.95 17.08
C GLN A 70 2.32 -19.91 16.24
N PRO A 71 1.03 -19.60 16.00
CA PRO A 71 0.17 -20.41 15.16
C PRO A 71 0.68 -20.42 13.70
N ALA A 72 0.22 -21.41 12.93
CA ALA A 72 0.44 -21.39 11.49
C ALA A 72 -0.31 -20.20 10.87
N VAL A 73 0.32 -19.51 9.94
CA VAL A 73 -0.33 -18.47 9.11
C VAL A 73 -0.76 -19.11 7.80
N PRO A 74 -2.06 -19.11 7.46
CA PRO A 74 -2.52 -19.60 6.16
C PRO A 74 -2.01 -18.72 5.03
N PRO A 75 -1.91 -19.24 3.79
CA PRO A 75 -1.59 -18.40 2.64
C PRO A 75 -2.68 -17.33 2.46
N PHE A 76 -2.30 -16.10 2.08
CA PHE A 76 -3.27 -15.06 1.76
C PHE A 76 -4.16 -15.54 0.60
N PRO A 77 -5.49 -15.49 0.71
CA PRO A 77 -6.36 -16.16 -0.27
C PRO A 77 -6.68 -15.30 -1.50
N GLY A 78 -6.54 -13.96 -1.41
CA GLY A 78 -6.97 -13.02 -2.42
C GLY A 78 -5.88 -12.62 -3.42
N THR A 79 -6.31 -12.09 -4.53
CA THR A 79 -5.48 -11.42 -5.54
C THR A 79 -5.11 -10.00 -5.10
N ILE A 80 -6.08 -9.32 -4.48
CA ILE A 80 -5.94 -7.98 -3.91
C ILE A 80 -6.12 -8.01 -2.40
N CYS A 81 -5.59 -7.01 -1.68
CA CYS A 81 -6.11 -6.70 -0.36
C CYS A 81 -7.27 -5.70 -0.50
N ALA A 82 -8.39 -5.98 0.17
CA ALA A 82 -9.62 -5.19 0.10
C ALA A 82 -10.00 -4.68 1.49
N SER A 83 -9.52 -3.50 1.85
CA SER A 83 -9.53 -2.96 3.21
C SER A 83 -10.62 -1.89 3.34
N VAL A 84 -11.75 -2.25 3.96
CA VAL A 84 -12.93 -1.37 4.07
C VAL A 84 -12.98 -0.70 5.42
N ASN A 85 -13.14 0.61 5.46
CA ASN A 85 -13.37 1.47 6.63
C ASN A 85 -12.28 1.34 7.72
N GLU A 86 -12.55 0.62 8.81
CA GLU A 86 -11.64 0.40 9.93
C GLU A 86 -10.51 -0.60 9.63
N VAL A 87 -10.57 -1.28 8.49
CA VAL A 87 -9.49 -2.16 8.05
C VAL A 87 -8.35 -1.31 7.49
N ILE A 88 -7.19 -1.40 8.11
CA ILE A 88 -5.99 -0.64 7.73
C ILE A 88 -5.39 -1.23 6.46
N CYS A 89 -5.11 -2.55 6.47
CA CYS A 89 -4.53 -3.28 5.34
C CYS A 89 -4.81 -4.78 5.44
N HIS A 90 -4.40 -5.52 4.40
CA HIS A 90 -4.51 -6.97 4.27
C HIS A 90 -5.95 -7.50 4.46
N GLY A 91 -6.96 -6.68 4.18
CA GLY A 91 -8.36 -7.12 4.20
C GLY A 91 -8.59 -8.24 3.18
N ILE A 92 -9.12 -9.38 3.65
CA ILE A 92 -9.39 -10.53 2.79
C ILE A 92 -10.67 -10.28 1.97
N PRO A 93 -10.61 -10.37 0.62
CA PRO A 93 -11.79 -10.28 -0.24
C PRO A 93 -12.83 -11.34 0.14
N ASN A 94 -14.10 -10.93 0.24
CA ASN A 94 -15.19 -11.80 0.67
C ASN A 94 -16.49 -11.44 -0.06
N PHE A 95 -17.31 -12.43 -0.43
CA PHE A 95 -18.63 -12.23 -1.05
C PHE A 95 -19.65 -11.61 -0.07
N ASP A 96 -19.48 -11.84 1.24
CA ASP A 96 -20.38 -11.27 2.26
C ASP A 96 -20.03 -9.82 2.61
N LYS A 97 -18.84 -9.33 2.24
CA LYS A 97 -18.42 -7.94 2.45
C LYS A 97 -18.88 -7.10 1.24
N ILE A 98 -20.11 -6.60 1.34
CA ILE A 98 -20.75 -5.76 0.31
C ILE A 98 -20.47 -4.29 0.62
N LEU A 99 -19.97 -3.56 -0.39
CA LEU A 99 -19.74 -2.13 -0.30
C LEU A 99 -21.07 -1.35 -0.16
N ARG A 100 -21.04 -0.31 0.66
CA ARG A 100 -22.20 0.53 0.96
C ARG A 100 -21.89 1.99 0.66
N GLU A 101 -22.94 2.76 0.44
CA GLU A 101 -22.83 4.21 0.30
C GLU A 101 -22.10 4.82 1.50
N GLY A 102 -21.09 5.63 1.24
CA GLY A 102 -20.28 6.27 2.27
C GLY A 102 -19.10 5.46 2.79
N ASP A 103 -18.91 4.20 2.35
CA ASP A 103 -17.70 3.43 2.66
C ASP A 103 -16.46 4.02 1.95
N ILE A 104 -15.30 3.78 2.53
CA ILE A 104 -14.00 3.89 1.86
C ILE A 104 -13.38 2.51 1.74
N ILE A 105 -12.69 2.22 0.64
CA ILE A 105 -12.01 0.94 0.47
C ILE A 105 -10.59 1.15 -0.05
N GLY A 106 -9.59 0.73 0.74
CA GLY A 106 -8.22 0.54 0.28
C GLY A 106 -8.14 -0.73 -0.57
N VAL A 107 -7.77 -0.56 -1.82
CA VAL A 107 -7.46 -1.68 -2.73
C VAL A 107 -5.96 -1.67 -2.95
N ASP A 108 -5.30 -2.75 -2.53
CA ASP A 108 -3.87 -2.90 -2.61
C ASP A 108 -3.55 -4.05 -3.58
N ILE A 109 -2.67 -3.80 -4.55
CA ILE A 109 -2.41 -4.68 -5.70
C ILE A 109 -0.92 -4.90 -5.88
N GLY A 110 -0.51 -6.16 -5.72
CA GLY A 110 0.83 -6.62 -6.04
C GLY A 110 0.84 -7.56 -7.26
N VAL A 111 1.70 -7.31 -8.24
CA VAL A 111 1.86 -8.17 -9.42
C VAL A 111 3.31 -8.54 -9.66
N LEU A 112 3.53 -9.73 -10.25
CA LEU A 112 4.80 -10.13 -10.84
C LEU A 112 4.66 -10.10 -12.37
N TYR A 113 5.43 -9.23 -13.02
CA TYR A 113 5.42 -9.11 -14.47
C TYR A 113 6.85 -9.14 -15.01
N LYS A 114 7.14 -10.08 -15.91
CA LYS A 114 8.48 -10.29 -16.50
C LYS A 114 9.61 -10.37 -15.47
N GLY A 115 9.32 -10.95 -14.28
CA GLY A 115 10.27 -11.13 -13.20
C GLY A 115 10.50 -9.88 -12.33
N TRP A 116 9.67 -8.84 -12.43
CA TRP A 116 9.67 -7.63 -11.62
C TRP A 116 8.35 -7.47 -10.89
N VAL A 117 8.41 -6.91 -9.69
CA VAL A 117 7.22 -6.64 -8.87
C VAL A 117 6.72 -5.24 -9.13
N GLY A 118 5.40 -5.09 -9.31
CA GLY A 118 4.67 -3.83 -9.20
C GLY A 118 3.80 -3.88 -7.96
N ASP A 119 3.78 -2.80 -7.18
CA ASP A 119 3.13 -2.73 -5.88
C ASP A 119 2.59 -1.33 -5.61
N SER A 120 1.29 -1.22 -5.28
CA SER A 120 0.65 0.06 -4.99
C SER A 120 -0.70 -0.13 -4.30
N CYS A 121 -1.15 0.87 -3.54
CA CYS A 121 -2.46 0.92 -2.90
C CYS A 121 -3.19 2.22 -3.20
N VAL A 122 -4.49 2.11 -3.47
CA VAL A 122 -5.38 3.27 -3.66
C VAL A 122 -6.63 3.09 -2.80
N THR A 123 -6.95 4.09 -1.99
CA THR A 123 -8.25 4.14 -1.31
C THR A 123 -9.28 4.82 -2.21
N PHE A 124 -10.39 4.14 -2.46
CA PHE A 124 -11.51 4.62 -3.27
C PHE A 124 -12.69 5.02 -2.38
N PRO A 125 -13.42 6.08 -2.73
CA PRO A 125 -14.72 6.37 -2.15
C PRO A 125 -15.79 5.43 -2.75
N VAL A 126 -16.77 5.04 -1.96
CA VAL A 126 -17.95 4.28 -2.40
C VAL A 126 -19.17 5.19 -2.33
N GLY A 127 -19.61 5.69 -3.48
CA GLY A 127 -20.68 6.69 -3.53
C GLY A 127 -20.25 8.04 -2.93
N THR A 128 -21.14 8.68 -2.17
CA THR A 128 -20.90 9.98 -1.53
C THR A 128 -20.39 9.80 -0.11
N LEU A 129 -19.25 10.39 0.20
CA LEU A 129 -18.62 10.30 1.52
C LEU A 129 -19.17 11.36 2.48
N GLY A 130 -19.16 11.03 3.77
CA GLY A 130 -19.26 12.03 4.85
C GLY A 130 -17.96 12.84 4.96
N GLU A 131 -18.05 14.04 5.57
CA GLU A 131 -16.93 15.00 5.67
C GLU A 131 -15.67 14.41 6.30
N GLN A 132 -15.80 13.60 7.34
CA GLN A 132 -14.66 12.99 8.02
C GLN A 132 -13.93 11.97 7.13
N ALA A 133 -14.66 11.12 6.41
CA ALA A 133 -14.09 10.13 5.51
C ALA A 133 -13.38 10.81 4.32
N GLN A 134 -13.99 11.85 3.77
CA GLN A 134 -13.39 12.64 2.70
C GLN A 134 -12.09 13.32 3.17
N LEU A 135 -12.12 13.99 4.32
CA LEU A 135 -10.93 14.64 4.89
C LEU A 135 -9.81 13.63 5.18
N LEU A 136 -10.14 12.45 5.71
CA LEU A 136 -9.16 11.39 5.96
C LEU A 136 -8.48 10.93 4.67
N MET A 137 -9.26 10.69 3.61
CA MET A 137 -8.72 10.28 2.31
C MET A 137 -7.80 11.36 1.72
N ASP A 138 -8.25 12.62 1.77
CA ASP A 138 -7.46 13.74 1.23
C ASP A 138 -6.14 13.89 1.98
N VAL A 139 -6.16 13.83 3.31
CA VAL A 139 -4.96 13.91 4.14
C VAL A 139 -4.05 12.71 3.94
N ALA A 140 -4.59 11.48 3.85
CA ALA A 140 -3.79 10.28 3.60
C ALA A 140 -3.06 10.36 2.25
N LYS A 141 -3.75 10.83 1.21
CA LYS A 141 -3.14 11.05 -0.10
C LYS A 141 -2.05 12.12 -0.04
N GLN A 142 -2.31 13.25 0.61
CA GLN A 142 -1.33 14.31 0.80
C GLN A 142 -0.12 13.83 1.61
N CYS A 143 -0.31 12.99 2.62
CA CYS A 143 0.78 12.35 3.37
C CYS A 143 1.73 11.57 2.44
N MET A 144 1.18 10.75 1.55
CA MET A 144 1.99 10.03 0.55
C MET A 144 2.74 11.01 -0.37
N GLU A 145 2.06 12.01 -0.92
CA GLU A 145 2.64 13.01 -1.82
C GLU A 145 3.79 13.78 -1.15
N LEU A 146 3.60 14.25 0.09
CA LEU A 146 4.63 14.92 0.88
C LEU A 146 5.81 13.99 1.19
N GLY A 147 5.55 12.71 1.46
CA GLY A 147 6.59 11.70 1.60
C GLY A 147 7.41 11.55 0.33
N ILE A 148 6.75 11.47 -0.83
CA ILE A 148 7.39 11.39 -2.15
C ILE A 148 8.25 12.62 -2.43
N GLU A 149 7.80 13.82 -2.08
CA GLU A 149 8.60 15.05 -2.22
C GLU A 149 9.92 15.01 -1.44
N GLN A 150 9.95 14.32 -0.29
CA GLN A 150 11.18 14.13 0.49
C GLN A 150 12.08 13.02 -0.06
N ALA A 151 11.57 12.15 -0.92
CA ALA A 151 12.31 11.00 -1.47
C ALA A 151 13.33 11.41 -2.55
N ARG A 152 14.29 12.26 -2.18
CA ARG A 152 15.32 12.81 -3.07
C ARG A 152 16.71 12.36 -2.68
N ALA A 153 17.60 12.27 -3.65
CA ALA A 153 19.01 11.99 -3.40
C ALA A 153 19.59 12.94 -2.32
N ASN A 154 20.40 12.39 -1.42
CA ASN A 154 20.99 13.06 -0.25
C ASN A 154 20.05 13.38 0.93
N LYS A 155 18.76 13.23 0.81
CA LYS A 155 17.84 13.16 1.96
C LYS A 155 18.00 11.83 2.71
N GLN A 156 17.30 11.67 3.82
CA GLN A 156 17.29 10.45 4.62
C GLN A 156 15.88 9.89 4.75
N LEU A 157 15.75 8.59 5.03
CA LEU A 157 14.43 7.94 5.20
C LEU A 157 13.59 8.62 6.28
N GLY A 158 14.21 9.12 7.36
CA GLY A 158 13.51 9.85 8.41
C GLY A 158 12.90 11.18 7.96
N ASP A 159 13.38 11.79 6.86
CA ASP A 159 12.78 12.99 6.29
C ASP A 159 11.39 12.68 5.72
N ILE A 160 11.23 11.50 5.11
CA ILE A 160 9.94 10.99 4.59
C ILE A 160 8.96 10.81 5.75
N GLY A 161 9.34 10.03 6.77
CA GLY A 161 8.47 9.75 7.91
C GLY A 161 8.08 11.01 8.70
N ALA A 162 9.02 11.93 8.89
CA ALA A 162 8.75 13.20 9.59
C ALA A 162 7.74 14.08 8.83
N ALA A 163 7.85 14.17 7.50
CA ALA A 163 6.90 14.96 6.69
C ALA A 163 5.49 14.38 6.78
N ILE A 164 5.36 13.06 6.62
CA ILE A 164 4.09 12.33 6.71
C ILE A 164 3.44 12.53 8.09
N GLN A 165 4.20 12.23 9.15
CA GLN A 165 3.69 12.32 10.52
C GLN A 165 3.26 13.75 10.88
N THR A 166 4.07 14.74 10.55
CA THR A 166 3.76 16.15 10.82
C THR A 166 2.45 16.57 10.17
N HIS A 167 2.23 16.16 8.92
CA HIS A 167 1.01 16.50 8.18
C HIS A 167 -0.21 15.81 8.76
N ALA A 168 -0.16 14.50 9.00
CA ALA A 168 -1.27 13.73 9.56
C ALA A 168 -1.69 14.28 10.94
N GLU A 169 -0.71 14.48 11.85
CA GLU A 169 -0.97 14.95 13.21
C GLU A 169 -1.50 16.41 13.25
N ALA A 170 -1.08 17.26 12.30
CA ALA A 170 -1.62 18.62 12.17
C ALA A 170 -3.11 18.65 11.80
N HIS A 171 -3.62 17.58 11.18
CA HIS A 171 -5.04 17.41 10.84
C HIS A 171 -5.81 16.58 11.89
N GLY A 172 -5.19 16.25 13.03
CA GLY A 172 -5.82 15.48 14.10
C GLY A 172 -5.90 13.97 13.84
N PHE A 173 -5.17 13.46 12.84
CA PHE A 173 -5.07 12.04 12.50
C PHE A 173 -3.78 11.41 13.04
N SER A 174 -3.69 10.09 12.99
CA SER A 174 -2.50 9.38 13.43
C SER A 174 -1.92 8.50 12.33
N VAL A 175 -0.60 8.29 12.39
CA VAL A 175 0.12 7.39 11.47
C VAL A 175 0.31 6.05 12.15
N VAL A 176 -0.06 4.95 11.46
CA VAL A 176 0.20 3.57 11.90
C VAL A 176 1.71 3.35 12.03
N ARG A 177 2.12 2.61 13.09
CA ARG A 177 3.54 2.42 13.44
C ARG A 177 4.01 0.97 13.33
N ASP A 178 3.08 0.02 13.29
CA ASP A 178 3.38 -1.41 13.24
C ASP A 178 3.67 -1.91 11.82
N LEU A 179 3.38 -1.08 10.81
CA LEU A 179 3.52 -1.36 9.39
C LEU A 179 4.37 -0.27 8.74
N VAL A 180 5.13 -0.66 7.71
CA VAL A 180 6.14 0.20 7.10
C VAL A 180 6.21 -0.05 5.60
N GLY A 181 6.66 0.92 4.84
CA GLY A 181 7.05 0.73 3.46
C GLY A 181 8.34 -0.08 3.32
N HIS A 182 8.62 -0.55 2.14
CA HIS A 182 9.71 -1.49 1.89
C HIS A 182 10.34 -1.31 0.50
N GLY A 183 11.57 -1.81 0.36
CA GLY A 183 12.17 -1.96 -0.95
C GLY A 183 11.36 -2.91 -1.82
N VAL A 184 11.37 -2.66 -3.13
CA VAL A 184 10.70 -3.50 -4.14
C VAL A 184 11.68 -3.82 -5.26
N GLY A 185 11.58 -5.05 -5.79
CA GLY A 185 12.45 -5.47 -6.86
C GLY A 185 12.00 -6.75 -7.53
N ARG A 186 12.80 -7.80 -7.38
CA ARG A 186 12.42 -9.16 -7.78
C ARG A 186 11.59 -9.87 -6.71
N SER A 187 11.64 -9.36 -5.49
CA SER A 187 10.80 -9.79 -4.37
C SER A 187 9.88 -8.65 -3.98
N LEU A 188 8.72 -8.99 -3.42
CA LEU A 188 7.74 -8.02 -2.91
C LEU A 188 8.39 -7.16 -1.81
N HIS A 189 9.02 -7.79 -0.83
CA HIS A 189 9.67 -7.11 0.26
C HIS A 189 11.20 -7.25 0.16
N GLU A 190 11.87 -6.11 -0.05
CA GLU A 190 13.32 -5.93 0.00
C GLU A 190 13.69 -4.84 1.03
N ASP A 191 14.98 -4.66 1.33
CA ASP A 191 15.44 -3.48 2.07
C ASP A 191 15.45 -2.22 1.14
N PRO A 192 15.24 -1.03 1.70
CA PRO A 192 15.12 -0.71 3.12
C PRO A 192 13.67 -0.78 3.63
N GLN A 193 13.50 -0.82 4.97
CA GLN A 193 12.23 -0.44 5.58
C GLN A 193 12.06 1.08 5.55
N VAL A 194 10.86 1.56 5.23
CA VAL A 194 10.51 2.97 5.11
C VAL A 194 9.46 3.31 6.15
N LEU A 195 9.87 3.91 7.26
CA LEU A 195 8.94 4.35 8.30
C LEU A 195 8.18 5.60 7.83
N HIS A 196 6.88 5.63 8.10
CA HIS A 196 6.02 6.78 7.79
C HIS A 196 5.90 7.77 8.98
N PHE A 197 6.76 7.62 9.97
CA PHE A 197 6.87 8.47 11.17
C PHE A 197 8.33 8.57 11.60
N GLY A 198 8.63 9.50 12.48
CA GLY A 198 9.96 9.63 13.07
C GLY A 198 10.56 11.03 12.96
N LYS A 199 11.89 11.11 12.96
CA LYS A 199 12.64 12.37 13.03
C LYS A 199 13.38 12.65 11.72
N ALA A 200 13.22 13.86 11.20
CA ALA A 200 13.98 14.35 10.05
C ALA A 200 15.50 14.27 10.29
N GLY A 201 16.25 14.02 9.21
CA GLY A 201 17.70 13.90 9.26
C GLY A 201 18.21 12.62 9.92
N THR A 202 17.40 11.55 9.96
CA THR A 202 17.79 10.23 10.51
C THR A 202 17.58 9.10 9.53
N GLY A 203 18.17 7.96 9.80
CA GLY A 203 18.04 6.76 8.98
C GLY A 203 18.99 6.73 7.78
N THR A 204 18.70 5.82 6.85
CA THR A 204 19.51 5.59 5.67
C THR A 204 19.46 6.78 4.71
N ARG A 205 20.62 7.20 4.21
CA ARG A 205 20.72 8.24 3.17
C ARG A 205 20.22 7.69 1.84
N LEU A 206 19.34 8.44 1.19
CA LEU A 206 18.78 8.11 -0.11
C LEU A 206 19.80 8.33 -1.22
N ARG A 207 19.86 7.37 -2.14
CA ARG A 207 20.79 7.37 -3.27
C ARG A 207 20.06 6.96 -4.55
N PRO A 208 20.47 7.49 -5.71
CA PRO A 208 19.95 7.05 -7.00
C PRO A 208 20.05 5.52 -7.17
N GLY A 209 19.00 4.92 -7.73
CA GLY A 209 18.86 3.47 -7.88
C GLY A 209 18.19 2.75 -6.71
N MET A 210 17.91 3.41 -5.59
CA MET A 210 17.03 2.85 -4.56
C MET A 210 15.59 2.83 -5.10
N VAL A 211 14.89 1.72 -4.87
CA VAL A 211 13.46 1.55 -5.21
C VAL A 211 12.75 1.05 -3.98
N PHE A 212 11.68 1.71 -3.58
CA PHE A 212 10.89 1.38 -2.39
C PHE A 212 9.48 1.97 -2.46
N THR A 213 8.57 1.50 -1.58
CA THR A 213 7.22 2.03 -1.43
C THR A 213 7.17 3.21 -0.45
N ILE A 214 6.26 4.12 -0.68
CA ILE A 214 5.76 5.08 0.30
C ILE A 214 4.26 4.85 0.40
N GLU A 215 3.82 4.35 1.55
CA GLU A 215 2.50 3.75 1.78
C GLU A 215 1.90 4.12 3.14
N PRO A 216 1.82 5.41 3.51
CA PRO A 216 1.32 5.79 4.80
C PRO A 216 -0.11 5.31 5.03
N MET A 217 -0.32 4.61 6.14
CA MET A 217 -1.63 4.24 6.67
C MET A 217 -2.03 5.26 7.73
N ILE A 218 -3.09 6.01 7.47
CA ILE A 218 -3.56 7.12 8.30
C ILE A 218 -4.90 6.75 8.94
N ASN A 219 -4.95 6.80 10.28
CA ASN A 219 -6.15 6.50 11.06
C ASN A 219 -6.85 7.79 11.51
N ALA A 220 -8.17 7.80 11.46
CA ALA A 220 -8.99 8.89 12.00
C ALA A 220 -8.93 8.97 13.54
N GLY A 221 -8.56 7.87 14.21
CA GLY A 221 -8.38 7.77 15.66
C GLY A 221 -6.92 7.50 16.04
N ALA A 222 -6.73 6.58 17.00
CA ALA A 222 -5.41 6.22 17.50
C ALA A 222 -4.63 5.35 16.51
N TYR A 223 -3.29 5.41 16.57
CA TYR A 223 -2.41 4.62 15.68
C TYR A 223 -2.37 3.12 16.01
N ALA A 224 -2.93 2.70 17.14
CA ALA A 224 -2.87 1.33 17.60
C ALA A 224 -3.68 0.39 16.70
N THR A 225 -3.11 -0.78 16.42
CA THR A 225 -3.67 -1.79 15.53
C THR A 225 -4.15 -3.04 16.29
N LYS A 226 -4.93 -3.87 15.61
CA LYS A 226 -5.26 -5.25 16.02
C LYS A 226 -5.33 -6.13 14.80
N THR A 227 -4.75 -7.33 14.86
CA THR A 227 -4.91 -8.36 13.83
C THR A 227 -6.12 -9.23 14.17
N LEU A 228 -6.95 -9.54 13.17
CA LEU A 228 -8.11 -10.41 13.35
C LEU A 228 -7.72 -11.90 13.43
N SER A 229 -8.70 -12.75 13.73
CA SER A 229 -8.50 -14.19 13.88
C SER A 229 -8.10 -14.92 12.59
N ASP A 230 -8.33 -14.30 11.42
CA ASP A 230 -7.87 -14.77 10.12
C ASP A 230 -6.35 -14.66 9.94
N GLN A 231 -5.65 -14.00 10.87
CA GLN A 231 -4.21 -13.77 10.94
C GLN A 231 -3.64 -12.85 9.84
N TRP A 232 -4.52 -12.22 9.05
CA TRP A 232 -4.16 -11.30 7.97
C TRP A 232 -4.73 -9.92 8.16
N THR A 233 -6.03 -9.82 8.35
CA THR A 233 -6.74 -8.53 8.41
C THR A 233 -6.28 -7.71 9.61
N ILE A 234 -5.73 -6.54 9.35
CA ILE A 234 -5.28 -5.57 10.37
C ILE A 234 -6.26 -4.41 10.40
N CYS A 235 -6.84 -4.16 11.57
CA CYS A 235 -7.81 -3.09 11.80
C CYS A 235 -7.28 -2.06 12.80
N THR A 236 -7.88 -0.87 12.79
CA THR A 236 -7.72 0.08 13.89
C THR A 236 -8.25 -0.54 15.18
N LYS A 237 -7.53 -0.32 16.28
CA LYS A 237 -7.93 -0.90 17.57
C LYS A 237 -9.19 -0.29 18.14
N ASP A 238 -9.44 0.97 17.86
CA ASP A 238 -10.59 1.75 18.31
C ASP A 238 -11.79 1.73 17.36
N GLY A 239 -11.68 1.10 16.19
CA GLY A 239 -12.74 1.02 15.19
C GLY A 239 -12.88 2.28 14.33
N SER A 240 -11.94 3.22 14.42
CA SER A 240 -11.92 4.42 13.57
C SER A 240 -11.57 4.07 12.12
N LEU A 241 -11.95 4.95 11.18
CA LEU A 241 -11.61 4.80 9.76
C LEU A 241 -10.10 4.84 9.56
N SER A 242 -9.60 4.11 8.56
CA SER A 242 -8.23 4.17 8.06
C SER A 242 -8.20 4.33 6.55
N ALA A 243 -7.25 5.11 6.03
CA ALA A 243 -7.02 5.26 4.60
C ALA A 243 -5.52 5.09 4.29
N GLN A 244 -5.24 4.42 3.16
CA GLN A 244 -3.89 4.18 2.65
C GLN A 244 -3.82 4.61 1.19
N PHE A 245 -2.73 5.29 0.84
CA PHE A 245 -2.30 5.50 -0.54
C PHE A 245 -0.83 5.12 -0.63
N GLU A 246 -0.48 4.49 -1.73
CA GLU A 246 0.85 3.99 -1.93
C GLU A 246 1.32 4.14 -3.36
N HIS A 247 2.59 4.45 -3.49
CA HIS A 247 3.33 4.29 -4.74
C HIS A 247 4.69 3.64 -4.52
N THR A 248 5.09 2.78 -5.45
CA THR A 248 6.49 2.39 -5.64
C THR A 248 7.20 3.48 -6.42
N LEU A 249 8.37 3.89 -5.94
CA LEU A 249 9.17 4.93 -6.58
C LEU A 249 10.65 4.58 -6.65
N ALA A 250 11.36 5.16 -7.61
CA ALA A 250 12.81 5.10 -7.76
C ALA A 250 13.45 6.45 -7.41
N ILE A 251 14.50 6.42 -6.59
CA ILE A 251 15.34 7.58 -6.36
C ILE A 251 16.21 7.83 -7.59
N THR A 252 16.19 9.07 -8.07
CA THR A 252 16.99 9.55 -9.20
C THR A 252 17.98 10.63 -8.75
N ASP A 253 18.79 11.16 -9.66
CA ASP A 253 19.61 12.36 -9.41
C ASP A 253 18.78 13.64 -9.27
N GLY A 254 17.52 13.62 -9.71
CA GLY A 254 16.56 14.73 -9.66
C GLY A 254 15.37 14.45 -8.76
N ALA A 255 14.17 14.65 -9.29
CA ALA A 255 12.93 14.27 -8.62
C ALA A 255 12.80 12.74 -8.61
N PRO A 256 12.16 12.14 -7.57
CA PRO A 256 11.87 10.72 -7.59
C PRO A 256 10.97 10.37 -8.77
N GLU A 257 11.14 9.17 -9.31
CA GLU A 257 10.28 8.65 -10.37
C GLU A 257 9.25 7.71 -9.77
N ILE A 258 7.97 8.01 -9.96
CA ILE A 258 6.87 7.11 -9.55
C ILE A 258 6.73 6.03 -10.62
N LEU A 259 6.81 4.76 -10.20
CA LEU A 259 6.80 3.60 -11.12
C LEU A 259 5.41 3.00 -11.32
N THR A 260 4.43 3.36 -10.49
CA THR A 260 3.07 2.83 -10.47
C THR A 260 2.04 3.83 -11.01
N LEU A 261 2.40 4.48 -12.11
CA LEU A 261 1.52 5.33 -12.91
C LEU A 261 1.21 4.67 -14.26
N PRO A 262 0.06 5.02 -14.92
CA PRO A 262 -0.29 4.52 -16.26
C PRO A 262 0.73 4.78 -17.35
#